data_1bb623c71b4aefb792bb3e5ee6950639
#
_entry.id   1bb623c71b4aefb792bb3e5ee6950639
#
_cell.length_a   1.000
_cell.length_b   1.000
_cell.length_c   1.000
_cell.angle_alpha   90.00
_cell.angle_beta   90.00
_cell.angle_gamma   90.00
#
_symmetry.space_group_name_H-M   'P 1'
#
loop_
_entity.id
_entity.type
_entity.pdbx_description
1 polymer ?
#
loop_
_entity_poly.entity_id
_entity_poly.type
_entity_poly.pdbx_seq_one_letter_code
_entity_poly.pdbx_strand_id
1 'polypeptide(L)'
;MDARVMDRLTDAEQWELMIPNMGIMALIRNLRGFDEAGVSDEVAEQVIAKITDPEVIAKSRMFPMRFLSAYKAAPSLRWAPALEKAVNLSLVNVPRLSGSTLILWDCSGSMFYDTVSGGSKLTRAEAAGVFCAALALRAENATLIQYGTSHRELAVPKAGALLRLATDVKSMGGTATWQTVRATYRNHDRVVIVTDEQAHDSGYVAENIPLYTWNLAGYRAGHIGSGKNRWSFGGLTDSAFQQIPVIEAGATG
;
A
#
# COMPACT_ATOMS: atom_id res chain seq x y z
N MET A 1 -5.28 -28.00 24.60
CA MET A 1 -6.45 -28.74 24.02
C MET A 1 -5.90 -30.05 23.51
N ASP A 2 -6.55 -31.19 23.86
CA ASP A 2 -6.06 -32.52 23.49
C ASP A 2 -6.22 -32.74 21.98
N ALA A 3 -5.15 -33.18 21.29
CA ALA A 3 -5.13 -33.44 19.84
C ALA A 3 -6.25 -34.40 19.41
N ARG A 4 -6.61 -35.37 20.27
CA ARG A 4 -7.71 -36.35 20.02
C ARG A 4 -9.10 -35.71 19.97
N VAL A 5 -9.29 -34.54 20.55
CA VAL A 5 -10.57 -33.79 20.48
C VAL A 5 -10.64 -33.02 19.16
N MET A 6 -9.55 -32.45 18.71
CA MET A 6 -9.49 -31.73 17.44
C MET A 6 -9.79 -32.61 16.23
N ASP A 7 -9.32 -33.86 16.22
CA ASP A 7 -9.55 -34.82 15.12
C ASP A 7 -11.03 -35.23 14.95
N ARG A 8 -11.92 -34.90 15.89
CA ARG A 8 -13.35 -35.21 15.84
C ARG A 8 -14.22 -34.05 15.41
N LEU A 9 -13.64 -32.85 15.31
CA LEU A 9 -14.36 -31.65 14.94
C LEU A 9 -14.31 -31.45 13.42
N THR A 10 -15.36 -30.89 12.87
CA THR A 10 -15.34 -30.37 11.50
C THR A 10 -14.36 -29.18 11.39
N ASP A 11 -13.92 -28.89 10.17
CA ASP A 11 -13.03 -27.73 9.93
C ASP A 11 -13.64 -26.41 10.42
N ALA A 12 -14.96 -26.24 10.26
CA ALA A 12 -15.67 -25.08 10.78
C ALA A 12 -15.58 -25.01 12.32
N GLU A 13 -15.89 -26.07 13.03
CA GLU A 13 -15.83 -26.12 14.50
C GLU A 13 -14.40 -25.87 15.01
N GLN A 14 -13.37 -26.36 14.31
CA GLN A 14 -11.98 -26.10 14.67
C GLN A 14 -11.66 -24.61 14.55
N TRP A 15 -12.06 -23.96 13.44
CA TRP A 15 -11.86 -22.53 13.27
C TRP A 15 -12.62 -21.71 14.31
N GLU A 16 -13.88 -22.05 14.58
CA GLU A 16 -14.73 -21.34 15.56
C GLU A 16 -14.16 -21.37 16.98
N LEU A 17 -13.50 -22.47 17.35
CA LEU A 17 -12.75 -22.52 18.62
C LEU A 17 -11.48 -21.69 18.65
N MET A 18 -10.82 -21.51 17.51
CA MET A 18 -9.56 -20.75 17.43
C MET A 18 -9.76 -19.25 17.26
N ILE A 19 -10.75 -18.83 16.48
CA ILE A 19 -11.01 -17.44 16.09
C ILE A 19 -11.03 -16.45 17.27
N PRO A 20 -11.67 -16.72 18.42
CA PRO A 20 -11.69 -15.78 19.55
C PRO A 20 -10.30 -15.38 20.05
N ASN A 21 -9.34 -16.31 19.95
CA ASN A 21 -7.96 -16.12 20.42
C ASN A 21 -7.01 -15.64 19.33
N MET A 22 -7.44 -15.54 18.07
CA MET A 22 -6.58 -15.12 16.97
C MET A 22 -6.35 -13.61 16.98
N GLY A 23 -5.09 -13.21 16.75
CA GLY A 23 -4.76 -11.81 16.48
C GLY A 23 -5.24 -11.36 15.09
N ILE A 24 -5.37 -10.04 14.89
CA ILE A 24 -5.90 -9.45 13.63
C ILE A 24 -5.16 -9.93 12.39
N MET A 25 -3.82 -10.07 12.44
CA MET A 25 -3.02 -10.57 11.32
C MET A 25 -3.39 -12.00 10.94
N ALA A 26 -3.60 -12.88 11.94
CA ALA A 26 -4.02 -14.25 11.70
C ALA A 26 -5.44 -14.31 11.13
N LEU A 27 -6.36 -13.48 11.62
CA LEU A 27 -7.73 -13.40 11.11
C LEU A 27 -7.73 -13.03 9.62
N ILE A 28 -7.11 -11.92 9.22
CA ILE A 28 -7.17 -11.46 7.83
C ILE A 28 -6.46 -12.40 6.84
N ARG A 29 -5.49 -13.18 7.30
CA ARG A 29 -4.80 -14.18 6.46
C ARG A 29 -5.63 -15.43 6.20
N ASN A 30 -6.59 -15.73 7.06
CA ASN A 30 -7.37 -16.98 7.01
C ASN A 30 -8.84 -16.76 6.58
N LEU A 31 -9.25 -15.54 6.19
CA LEU A 31 -10.65 -15.24 5.81
C LEU A 31 -11.19 -16.19 4.73
N ARG A 32 -10.39 -16.51 3.72
CA ARG A 32 -10.77 -17.49 2.68
C ARG A 32 -10.94 -18.88 3.28
N GLY A 33 -10.06 -19.31 4.18
CA GLY A 33 -10.17 -20.58 4.86
C GLY A 33 -11.42 -20.67 5.74
N PHE A 34 -11.86 -19.58 6.35
CA PHE A 34 -13.12 -19.52 7.11
C PHE A 34 -14.33 -19.73 6.20
N ASP A 35 -14.35 -19.14 5.01
CA ASP A 35 -15.41 -19.35 4.01
C ASP A 35 -15.41 -20.80 3.49
N GLU A 36 -14.23 -21.34 3.15
CA GLU A 36 -14.06 -22.71 2.64
C GLU A 36 -14.49 -23.75 3.68
N ALA A 37 -14.25 -23.49 4.96
CA ALA A 37 -14.64 -24.35 6.06
C ALA A 37 -16.13 -24.22 6.45
N GLY A 38 -16.80 -23.16 6.03
CA GLY A 38 -18.20 -22.91 6.39
C GLY A 38 -18.40 -22.37 7.81
N VAL A 39 -17.49 -21.51 8.30
CA VAL A 39 -17.63 -20.82 9.59
C VAL A 39 -18.97 -20.08 9.66
N SER A 40 -19.67 -20.19 10.78
CA SER A 40 -21.00 -19.60 11.02
C SER A 40 -21.00 -18.07 10.89
N ASP A 41 -22.17 -17.48 10.62
CA ASP A 41 -22.30 -16.03 10.50
C ASP A 41 -22.06 -15.33 11.85
N GLU A 42 -22.46 -15.95 12.97
CA GLU A 42 -22.20 -15.41 14.30
C GLU A 42 -20.70 -15.26 14.58
N VAL A 43 -19.88 -16.24 14.19
CA VAL A 43 -18.44 -16.17 14.39
C VAL A 43 -17.80 -15.21 13.37
N ALA A 44 -18.32 -15.15 12.15
CA ALA A 44 -17.87 -14.17 11.18
C ALA A 44 -18.11 -12.73 11.62
N GLU A 45 -19.24 -12.43 12.28
CA GLU A 45 -19.50 -11.11 12.86
C GLU A 45 -18.45 -10.73 13.93
N GLN A 46 -17.99 -11.70 14.74
CA GLN A 46 -16.91 -11.46 15.69
C GLN A 46 -15.58 -11.11 14.98
N VAL A 47 -15.28 -11.80 13.87
CA VAL A 47 -14.11 -11.47 13.02
C VAL A 47 -14.25 -10.07 12.46
N ILE A 48 -15.41 -9.74 11.88
CA ILE A 48 -15.71 -8.41 11.32
C ILE A 48 -15.56 -7.34 12.39
N ALA A 49 -16.13 -7.50 13.56
CA ALA A 49 -16.02 -6.57 14.67
C ALA A 49 -14.55 -6.31 15.01
N LYS A 50 -13.73 -7.35 15.12
CA LYS A 50 -12.30 -7.24 15.48
C LYS A 50 -11.45 -6.59 14.39
N ILE A 51 -11.66 -6.92 13.12
CA ILE A 51 -10.89 -6.32 12.01
C ILE A 51 -11.34 -4.91 11.64
N THR A 52 -12.46 -4.43 12.16
CA THR A 52 -12.97 -3.07 11.97
C THR A 52 -12.92 -2.22 13.23
N ASP A 53 -12.31 -2.71 14.29
CA ASP A 53 -12.09 -1.98 15.53
C ASP A 53 -10.89 -1.02 15.38
N PRO A 54 -11.10 0.31 15.52
CA PRO A 54 -10.03 1.31 15.35
C PRO A 54 -8.86 1.12 16.33
N GLU A 55 -9.13 0.72 17.59
CA GLU A 55 -8.09 0.53 18.59
C GLU A 55 -7.25 -0.73 18.29
N VAL A 56 -7.91 -1.81 17.89
CA VAL A 56 -7.22 -3.05 17.49
C VAL A 56 -6.32 -2.79 16.29
N ILE A 57 -6.80 -2.06 15.29
CA ILE A 57 -6.01 -1.69 14.10
C ILE A 57 -4.85 -0.79 14.47
N ALA A 58 -5.05 0.24 15.27
CA ALA A 58 -3.98 1.15 15.70
C ALA A 58 -2.89 0.39 16.50
N LYS A 59 -3.29 -0.45 17.45
CA LYS A 59 -2.37 -1.26 18.27
C LYS A 59 -1.62 -2.32 17.43
N SER A 60 -2.23 -2.82 16.37
CA SER A 60 -1.61 -3.82 15.49
C SER A 60 -0.43 -3.29 14.68
N ARG A 61 -0.36 -1.98 14.47
CA ARG A 61 0.61 -1.29 13.60
C ARG A 61 0.62 -1.80 12.15
N MET A 62 -0.46 -2.46 11.72
CA MET A 62 -0.59 -2.97 10.36
C MET A 62 -0.88 -1.82 9.38
N PHE A 63 -0.22 -1.87 8.24
CA PHE A 63 -0.37 -0.88 7.18
C PHE A 63 -1.45 -1.29 6.14
N PRO A 64 -1.97 -0.33 5.36
CA PRO A 64 -3.05 -0.57 4.39
C PRO A 64 -2.79 -1.72 3.41
N MET A 65 -1.55 -1.97 3.03
CA MET A 65 -1.15 -3.04 2.11
C MET A 65 -1.59 -4.43 2.58
N ARG A 66 -1.57 -4.69 3.90
CA ARG A 66 -1.97 -5.98 4.48
C ARG A 66 -3.46 -6.24 4.29
N PHE A 67 -4.27 -5.23 4.54
CA PHE A 67 -5.73 -5.32 4.39
C PHE A 67 -6.14 -5.40 2.91
N LEU A 68 -5.46 -4.68 2.01
CA LEU A 68 -5.72 -4.82 0.58
C LEU A 68 -5.33 -6.21 0.06
N SER A 69 -4.21 -6.77 0.52
CA SER A 69 -3.82 -8.14 0.16
C SER A 69 -4.89 -9.15 0.60
N ALA A 70 -5.46 -8.97 1.79
CA ALA A 70 -6.56 -9.80 2.28
C ALA A 70 -7.84 -9.62 1.45
N TYR A 71 -8.19 -8.37 1.09
CA TYR A 71 -9.32 -8.06 0.21
C TYR A 71 -9.24 -8.78 -1.14
N LYS A 72 -8.05 -8.82 -1.74
CA LYS A 72 -7.81 -9.53 -3.00
C LYS A 72 -7.78 -11.06 -2.84
N ALA A 73 -7.35 -11.55 -1.69
CA ALA A 73 -7.24 -12.99 -1.43
C ALA A 73 -8.58 -13.64 -1.03
N ALA A 74 -9.47 -12.88 -0.38
CA ALA A 74 -10.79 -13.31 0.07
C ALA A 74 -11.90 -12.45 -0.58
N PRO A 75 -12.24 -12.68 -1.85
CA PRO A 75 -13.17 -11.84 -2.61
C PRO A 75 -14.65 -12.04 -2.24
N SER A 76 -14.93 -12.68 -1.13
CA SER A 76 -16.29 -12.91 -0.62
C SER A 76 -16.93 -11.59 -0.21
N LEU A 77 -18.21 -11.40 -0.57
CA LEU A 77 -19.01 -10.26 -0.14
C LEU A 77 -19.16 -10.18 1.39
N ARG A 78 -18.96 -11.29 2.09
CA ARG A 78 -18.97 -11.38 3.54
C ARG A 78 -17.92 -10.48 4.18
N TRP A 79 -16.70 -10.41 3.59
CA TRP A 79 -15.56 -9.72 4.16
C TRP A 79 -15.27 -8.35 3.50
N ALA A 80 -15.71 -8.15 2.26
CA ALA A 80 -15.32 -7.00 1.46
C ALA A 80 -15.60 -5.65 2.14
N PRO A 81 -16.81 -5.37 2.71
CA PRO A 81 -17.07 -4.09 3.38
C PRO A 81 -16.20 -3.87 4.63
N ALA A 82 -15.96 -4.96 5.39
CA ALA A 82 -15.13 -4.89 6.59
C ALA A 82 -13.65 -4.61 6.25
N LEU A 83 -13.12 -5.24 5.22
CA LEU A 83 -11.76 -5.02 4.76
C LEU A 83 -11.58 -3.62 4.17
N GLU A 84 -12.56 -3.10 3.42
CA GLU A 84 -12.54 -1.72 2.95
C GLU A 84 -12.48 -0.72 4.11
N LYS A 85 -13.31 -0.93 5.13
CA LYS A 85 -13.26 -0.13 6.36
C LYS A 85 -11.91 -0.25 7.05
N ALA A 86 -11.36 -1.46 7.19
CA ALA A 86 -10.07 -1.71 7.81
C ALA A 86 -8.89 -1.04 7.06
N VAL A 87 -8.91 -1.06 5.72
CA VAL A 87 -7.93 -0.33 4.89
C VAL A 87 -7.90 1.15 5.26
N ASN A 88 -9.07 1.80 5.35
CA ASN A 88 -9.15 3.22 5.70
C ASN A 88 -8.71 3.48 7.16
N LEU A 89 -9.13 2.66 8.11
CA LEU A 89 -8.72 2.78 9.51
C LEU A 89 -7.22 2.61 9.71
N SER A 90 -6.57 1.75 8.93
CA SER A 90 -5.14 1.49 9.03
C SER A 90 -4.24 2.67 8.60
N LEU A 91 -4.82 3.69 7.97
CA LEU A 91 -4.12 4.96 7.69
C LEU A 91 -3.56 5.62 8.96
N VAL A 92 -4.12 5.36 10.14
CA VAL A 92 -3.60 5.88 11.41
C VAL A 92 -2.14 5.45 11.64
N ASN A 93 -1.76 4.28 11.11
CA ASN A 93 -0.42 3.71 11.23
C ASN A 93 0.58 4.28 10.21
N VAL A 94 0.10 4.96 9.17
CA VAL A 94 0.95 5.64 8.19
C VAL A 94 1.40 6.98 8.78
N PRO A 95 2.71 7.26 8.84
CA PRO A 95 3.22 8.53 9.35
C PRO A 95 2.65 9.73 8.60
N ARG A 96 2.54 10.86 9.30
CA ARG A 96 2.26 12.14 8.65
C ARG A 96 3.52 12.69 8.00
N LEU A 97 3.37 13.34 6.86
CA LEU A 97 4.42 14.08 6.20
C LEU A 97 4.07 15.58 6.25
N SER A 98 4.93 16.37 6.88
CA SER A 98 4.78 17.84 6.91
C SER A 98 5.18 18.45 5.57
N GLY A 99 4.70 19.67 5.31
CA GLY A 99 5.01 20.39 4.08
C GLY A 99 4.36 19.80 2.83
N SER A 100 4.92 20.12 1.67
CA SER A 100 4.38 19.75 0.36
C SER A 100 5.12 18.56 -0.26
N THR A 101 4.38 17.59 -0.78
CA THR A 101 4.93 16.35 -1.37
C THR A 101 4.38 16.15 -2.77
N LEU A 102 5.28 16.06 -3.76
CA LEU A 102 4.93 15.56 -5.09
C LEU A 102 5.08 14.04 -5.09
N ILE A 103 4.00 13.33 -5.40
CA ILE A 103 3.97 11.87 -5.43
C ILE A 103 3.66 11.42 -6.86
N LEU A 104 4.61 10.70 -7.47
CA LEU A 104 4.48 10.14 -8.80
C LEU A 104 4.25 8.64 -8.72
N TRP A 105 3.11 8.20 -9.20
CA TRP A 105 2.68 6.81 -9.26
C TRP A 105 2.79 6.32 -10.71
N ASP A 106 3.76 5.45 -10.95
CA ASP A 106 3.97 4.84 -12.26
C ASP A 106 2.81 3.90 -12.61
N CYS A 107 2.16 4.21 -13.73
CA CYS A 107 1.10 3.44 -14.34
C CYS A 107 1.49 2.98 -15.76
N SER A 108 2.79 2.84 -16.04
CA SER A 108 3.29 2.27 -17.30
C SER A 108 2.86 0.82 -17.47
N GLY A 109 2.90 0.32 -18.70
CA GLY A 109 2.43 -1.04 -19.02
C GLY A 109 3.11 -2.13 -18.21
N SER A 110 4.43 -2.03 -17.99
CA SER A 110 5.21 -3.01 -17.21
C SER A 110 4.73 -3.19 -15.76
N MET A 111 4.18 -2.14 -15.15
CA MET A 111 3.63 -2.19 -13.79
C MET A 111 2.40 -3.10 -13.64
N PHE A 112 1.76 -3.51 -14.74
CA PHE A 112 0.54 -4.34 -14.74
C PHE A 112 0.80 -5.82 -15.05
N TYR A 113 1.98 -6.17 -15.60
CA TYR A 113 2.26 -7.55 -16.01
C TYR A 113 2.68 -8.44 -14.85
N ASP A 114 3.38 -7.88 -13.85
CA ASP A 114 3.90 -8.61 -12.73
C ASP A 114 3.20 -8.27 -11.41
N THR A 115 3.19 -9.26 -10.51
CA THR A 115 2.75 -9.07 -9.13
C THR A 115 3.92 -8.66 -8.24
N VAL A 116 3.63 -8.08 -7.07
CA VAL A 116 4.66 -7.65 -6.11
C VAL A 116 5.46 -8.81 -5.51
N SER A 117 4.91 -10.02 -5.55
CA SER A 117 5.61 -11.27 -5.15
C SER A 117 4.89 -12.48 -5.73
N GLY A 118 5.57 -13.61 -5.86
CA GLY A 118 5.03 -14.83 -6.49
C GLY A 118 3.78 -15.44 -5.86
N GLY A 119 3.42 -15.04 -4.64
CA GLY A 119 2.17 -15.47 -3.97
C GLY A 119 1.11 -14.36 -3.87
N SER A 120 1.39 -13.17 -4.39
CA SER A 120 0.48 -12.01 -4.34
C SER A 120 -0.47 -11.99 -5.54
N LYS A 121 -1.72 -11.55 -5.31
CA LYS A 121 -2.66 -11.22 -6.38
C LYS A 121 -2.61 -9.72 -6.76
N LEU A 122 -1.74 -8.95 -6.10
CA LEU A 122 -1.56 -7.52 -6.38
C LEU A 122 -0.54 -7.31 -7.48
N THR A 123 -0.90 -6.56 -8.52
CA THR A 123 0.05 -6.04 -9.49
C THR A 123 0.95 -4.98 -8.84
N ARG A 124 2.10 -4.68 -9.46
CA ARG A 124 2.96 -3.58 -9.02
C ARG A 124 2.21 -2.24 -9.05
N ALA A 125 1.39 -2.00 -10.09
CA ALA A 125 0.58 -0.78 -10.21
C ALA A 125 -0.42 -0.63 -9.05
N GLU A 126 -1.12 -1.69 -8.67
CA GLU A 126 -2.07 -1.66 -7.54
C GLU A 126 -1.37 -1.46 -6.20
N ALA A 127 -0.24 -2.12 -5.97
CA ALA A 127 0.55 -1.95 -4.76
C ALA A 127 1.11 -0.53 -4.64
N ALA A 128 1.66 0.01 -5.75
CA ALA A 128 2.09 1.40 -5.85
C ALA A 128 0.93 2.35 -5.55
N GLY A 129 -0.27 2.05 -6.06
CA GLY A 129 -1.47 2.84 -5.82
C GLY A 129 -1.82 2.98 -4.34
N VAL A 130 -1.81 1.87 -3.60
CA VAL A 130 -2.06 1.92 -2.14
C VAL A 130 -1.00 2.73 -1.42
N PHE A 131 0.26 2.53 -1.78
CA PHE A 131 1.36 3.25 -1.15
C PHE A 131 1.29 4.76 -1.43
N CYS A 132 1.15 5.15 -2.70
CA CYS A 132 1.04 6.54 -3.11
C CYS A 132 -0.20 7.23 -2.54
N ALA A 133 -1.36 6.55 -2.60
CA ALA A 133 -2.60 7.08 -2.05
C ALA A 133 -2.54 7.25 -0.52
N ALA A 134 -1.95 6.27 0.20
CA ALA A 134 -1.79 6.37 1.65
C ALA A 134 -0.85 7.52 2.04
N LEU A 135 0.28 7.69 1.34
CA LEU A 135 1.17 8.84 1.55
C LEU A 135 0.46 10.16 1.27
N ALA A 136 -0.30 10.26 0.16
CA ALA A 136 -1.02 11.47 -0.20
C ALA A 136 -2.08 11.85 0.85
N LEU A 137 -2.82 10.86 1.38
CA LEU A 137 -3.82 11.07 2.43
C LEU A 137 -3.20 11.45 3.79
N ARG A 138 -1.90 11.19 3.99
CA ARG A 138 -1.17 11.49 5.23
C ARG A 138 -0.21 12.67 5.11
N ALA A 139 0.04 13.16 3.92
CA ALA A 139 0.80 14.38 3.70
C ALA A 139 -0.06 15.62 4.02
N GLU A 140 0.58 16.67 4.51
CA GLU A 140 -0.07 17.95 4.78
C GLU A 140 -0.59 18.58 3.50
N ASN A 141 0.27 18.63 2.45
CA ASN A 141 -0.07 19.07 1.12
C ASN A 141 0.48 18.07 0.10
N ALA A 142 -0.40 17.36 -0.59
CA ALA A 142 -0.01 16.36 -1.59
C ALA A 142 -0.44 16.76 -2.99
N THR A 143 0.46 16.60 -3.94
CA THR A 143 0.16 16.54 -5.38
C THR A 143 0.38 15.10 -5.81
N LEU A 144 -0.70 14.36 -6.11
CA LEU A 144 -0.66 12.97 -6.53
C LEU A 144 -0.84 12.87 -8.03
N ILE A 145 0.17 12.33 -8.72
CA ILE A 145 0.22 12.21 -10.17
C ILE A 145 0.31 10.73 -10.57
N GLN A 146 -0.61 10.27 -11.40
CA GLN A 146 -0.42 9.04 -12.18
C GLN A 146 0.30 9.39 -13.48
N TYR A 147 1.26 8.56 -13.88
CA TYR A 147 1.98 8.80 -15.12
C TYR A 147 2.34 7.51 -15.86
N GLY A 148 2.57 7.69 -17.16
CA GLY A 148 3.06 6.73 -18.12
C GLY A 148 3.61 7.51 -19.32
N THR A 149 3.09 7.32 -20.52
CA THR A 149 3.36 8.18 -21.69
C THR A 149 2.81 9.61 -21.48
N SER A 150 1.71 9.74 -20.75
CA SER A 150 1.11 10.99 -20.30
C SER A 150 0.98 10.99 -18.79
N HIS A 151 0.43 12.07 -18.22
CA HIS A 151 0.17 12.13 -16.78
C HIS A 151 -1.18 12.74 -16.48
N ARG A 152 -1.72 12.43 -15.30
CA ARG A 152 -2.91 13.09 -14.73
C ARG A 152 -2.73 13.34 -13.24
N GLU A 153 -3.17 14.48 -12.78
CA GLU A 153 -3.27 14.81 -11.36
C GLU A 153 -4.56 14.21 -10.79
N LEU A 154 -4.45 13.53 -9.65
CA LEU A 154 -5.59 12.98 -8.93
C LEU A 154 -5.99 13.90 -7.78
N ALA A 155 -7.28 14.17 -7.66
CA ALA A 155 -7.81 14.86 -6.49
C ALA A 155 -7.65 13.99 -5.24
N VAL A 156 -6.92 14.46 -4.25
CA VAL A 156 -6.74 13.77 -2.97
C VAL A 156 -7.87 14.17 -2.03
N PRO A 157 -8.78 13.24 -1.66
CA PRO A 157 -9.89 13.55 -0.77
C PRO A 157 -9.41 13.77 0.66
N LYS A 158 -10.16 14.56 1.44
CA LYS A 158 -9.78 14.90 2.83
C LYS A 158 -9.87 13.72 3.80
N ALA A 159 -10.66 12.68 3.52
CA ALA A 159 -10.82 11.50 4.37
C ALA A 159 -11.44 10.30 3.62
N GLY A 160 -11.13 9.09 4.10
CA GLY A 160 -11.96 7.89 3.90
C GLY A 160 -12.02 7.30 2.49
N ALA A 161 -11.04 7.52 1.61
CA ALA A 161 -11.11 7.08 0.22
C ALA A 161 -9.85 6.36 -0.28
N LEU A 162 -9.08 5.73 0.63
CA LEU A 162 -7.83 5.08 0.23
C LEU A 162 -8.04 4.03 -0.86
N LEU A 163 -8.97 3.11 -0.65
CA LEU A 163 -9.20 2.02 -1.60
C LEU A 163 -9.67 2.57 -2.95
N ARG A 164 -10.61 3.50 -2.95
CA ARG A 164 -11.11 4.15 -4.18
C ARG A 164 -9.97 4.86 -4.93
N LEU A 165 -9.13 5.62 -4.22
CA LEU A 165 -8.00 6.32 -4.82
C LEU A 165 -6.97 5.34 -5.37
N ALA A 166 -6.65 4.28 -4.62
CA ALA A 166 -5.66 3.28 -4.99
C ALA A 166 -6.10 2.35 -6.14
N THR A 167 -7.40 2.15 -6.34
CA THR A 167 -7.95 1.28 -7.39
C THR A 167 -8.32 2.02 -8.67
N ASP A 168 -8.31 3.36 -8.67
CA ASP A 168 -8.48 4.15 -9.90
C ASP A 168 -7.20 4.14 -10.73
N VAL A 169 -6.84 2.97 -11.25
CA VAL A 169 -5.60 2.74 -11.98
C VAL A 169 -5.87 2.11 -13.34
N LYS A 170 -5.24 2.66 -14.38
CA LYS A 170 -5.26 2.15 -15.75
C LYS A 170 -3.87 2.28 -16.35
N SER A 171 -3.50 1.34 -17.23
CA SER A 171 -2.25 1.45 -17.97
C SER A 171 -2.20 2.73 -18.81
N MET A 172 -1.11 3.46 -18.70
CA MET A 172 -0.86 4.72 -19.40
C MET A 172 0.30 4.61 -20.40
N GLY A 173 0.64 3.41 -20.85
CA GLY A 173 1.61 3.15 -21.89
C GLY A 173 3.07 3.11 -21.41
N GLY A 174 3.94 3.91 -22.00
CA GLY A 174 5.37 3.98 -21.66
C GLY A 174 5.66 4.74 -20.37
N THR A 175 6.94 5.01 -20.08
CA THR A 175 7.40 5.58 -18.80
C THR A 175 8.16 6.88 -19.04
N ALA A 176 7.48 8.02 -18.95
CA ALA A 176 8.03 9.37 -19.12
C ALA A 176 8.19 10.07 -17.76
N THR A 177 9.05 9.53 -16.89
CA THR A 177 9.22 9.96 -15.50
C THR A 177 9.66 11.42 -15.41
N TRP A 178 10.76 11.78 -16.08
CA TRP A 178 11.34 13.11 -15.96
C TRP A 178 10.55 14.20 -16.68
N GLN A 179 9.88 13.84 -17.77
CA GLN A 179 8.92 14.75 -18.40
C GLN A 179 7.78 15.07 -17.44
N THR A 180 7.27 14.08 -16.72
CA THR A 180 6.23 14.27 -15.71
C THR A 180 6.72 15.12 -14.55
N VAL A 181 7.92 14.86 -14.01
CA VAL A 181 8.52 15.70 -12.96
C VAL A 181 8.57 17.15 -13.41
N ARG A 182 9.13 17.45 -14.60
CA ARG A 182 9.22 18.82 -15.14
C ARG A 182 7.86 19.49 -15.27
N ALA A 183 6.82 18.74 -15.65
CA ALA A 183 5.47 19.28 -15.85
C ALA A 183 4.72 19.55 -14.54
N THR A 184 5.02 18.78 -13.47
CA THR A 184 4.18 18.75 -12.25
C THR A 184 4.89 19.28 -11.01
N TYR A 185 6.22 19.42 -11.01
CA TYR A 185 6.95 19.97 -9.88
C TYR A 185 6.67 21.49 -9.72
N ARG A 186 6.23 21.88 -8.54
CA ARG A 186 5.81 23.25 -8.18
C ARG A 186 6.44 23.67 -6.85
N ASN A 187 7.77 23.57 -6.74
CA ASN A 187 8.51 23.87 -5.51
C ASN A 187 8.06 23.05 -4.29
N HIS A 188 7.76 21.78 -4.52
CA HIS A 188 7.45 20.85 -3.40
C HIS A 188 8.71 20.65 -2.53
N ASP A 189 8.48 20.43 -1.23
CA ASP A 189 9.56 20.19 -0.26
C ASP A 189 10.24 18.84 -0.50
N ARG A 190 9.54 17.88 -1.12
CA ARG A 190 10.07 16.56 -1.51
C ARG A 190 9.37 15.97 -2.72
N VAL A 191 10.05 15.03 -3.36
CA VAL A 191 9.50 14.24 -4.48
C VAL A 191 9.57 12.77 -4.12
N VAL A 192 8.48 12.05 -4.35
CA VAL A 192 8.35 10.60 -4.18
C VAL A 192 8.02 9.99 -5.54
N ILE A 193 8.78 8.99 -5.98
CA ILE A 193 8.53 8.26 -7.22
C ILE A 193 8.38 6.77 -6.88
N VAL A 194 7.30 6.15 -7.34
CA VAL A 194 7.07 4.71 -7.21
C VAL A 194 6.97 4.12 -8.61
N THR A 195 7.93 3.28 -8.99
CA THR A 195 8.14 2.84 -10.38
C THR A 195 8.82 1.46 -10.41
N ASP A 196 8.87 0.82 -11.57
CA ASP A 196 9.76 -0.32 -11.83
C ASP A 196 11.09 0.09 -12.52
N GLU A 197 11.36 1.40 -12.57
CA GLU A 197 12.57 2.03 -13.13
C GLU A 197 12.84 1.75 -14.62
N GLN A 198 11.82 1.50 -15.42
CA GLN A 198 11.95 1.36 -16.87
C GLN A 198 11.74 2.67 -17.63
N ALA A 199 12.16 3.81 -17.06
CA ALA A 199 12.03 5.10 -17.73
C ALA A 199 12.90 5.20 -18.99
N HIS A 200 12.35 5.84 -20.01
CA HIS A 200 13.02 6.07 -21.30
C HIS A 200 13.61 7.47 -21.43
N ASP A 201 13.38 8.33 -20.45
CA ASP A 201 13.83 9.72 -20.43
C ASP A 201 14.85 9.97 -19.30
N SER A 202 15.55 11.09 -19.38
CA SER A 202 16.52 11.51 -18.37
C SER A 202 16.16 12.90 -17.82
N GLY A 203 16.57 13.15 -16.59
CA GLY A 203 16.34 14.42 -15.94
C GLY A 203 16.88 14.44 -14.51
N TYR A 204 16.61 15.50 -13.80
CA TYR A 204 16.99 15.63 -12.40
C TYR A 204 16.03 16.53 -11.63
N VAL A 205 16.04 16.37 -10.32
CA VAL A 205 15.52 17.34 -9.35
C VAL A 205 16.70 18.01 -8.69
N ALA A 206 16.60 19.31 -8.37
CA ALA A 206 17.68 20.04 -7.71
C ALA A 206 18.18 19.29 -6.45
N GLU A 207 19.50 19.29 -6.20
CA GLU A 207 20.12 18.47 -5.15
C GLU A 207 19.65 18.80 -3.73
N ASN A 208 19.18 20.03 -3.50
CA ASN A 208 18.60 20.43 -2.22
C ASN A 208 17.19 19.87 -1.97
N ILE A 209 16.53 19.29 -2.99
CA ILE A 209 15.19 18.71 -2.87
C ILE A 209 15.31 17.21 -2.62
N PRO A 210 14.83 16.68 -1.49
CA PRO A 210 14.78 15.25 -1.22
C PRO A 210 13.99 14.48 -2.29
N LEU A 211 14.61 13.44 -2.85
CA LEU A 211 14.01 12.53 -3.81
C LEU A 211 14.04 11.11 -3.28
N TYR A 212 12.87 10.54 -3.11
CA TYR A 212 12.66 9.18 -2.64
C TYR A 212 12.09 8.32 -3.76
N THR A 213 12.75 7.22 -4.07
CA THR A 213 12.33 6.31 -5.14
C THR A 213 12.11 4.92 -4.61
N TRP A 214 10.95 4.33 -4.89
CA TRP A 214 10.66 2.92 -4.68
C TRP A 214 10.69 2.17 -6.01
N ASN A 215 11.67 1.27 -6.14
CA ASN A 215 11.81 0.38 -7.29
C ASN A 215 11.11 -0.95 -6.98
N LEU A 216 10.03 -1.25 -7.71
CA LEU A 216 9.21 -2.43 -7.48
C LEU A 216 9.65 -3.66 -8.29
N ALA A 217 10.56 -3.50 -9.23
CA ALA A 217 11.04 -4.59 -10.09
C ALA A 217 12.35 -5.21 -9.63
N GLY A 218 13.05 -4.57 -8.68
CA GLY A 218 14.37 -5.02 -8.23
C GLY A 218 15.49 -4.83 -9.27
N TYR A 219 15.22 -4.10 -10.36
CA TYR A 219 16.26 -3.73 -11.32
C TYR A 219 17.27 -2.78 -10.66
N ARG A 220 18.51 -2.76 -11.17
CA ARG A 220 19.49 -1.75 -10.74
C ARG A 220 18.91 -0.37 -10.99
N ALA A 221 19.08 0.55 -10.02
CA ALA A 221 18.73 1.95 -10.17
C ALA A 221 19.39 2.48 -11.45
N GLY A 222 18.60 2.73 -12.48
CA GLY A 222 19.12 3.04 -13.81
C GLY A 222 19.08 4.53 -14.14
N HIS A 223 18.01 5.20 -13.78
CA HIS A 223 17.76 6.57 -14.26
C HIS A 223 17.60 7.60 -13.14
N ILE A 224 17.37 7.16 -11.90
CA ILE A 224 17.29 8.04 -10.73
C ILE A 224 18.66 8.06 -10.08
N GLY A 225 19.48 9.05 -10.42
CA GLY A 225 20.89 9.14 -10.06
C GLY A 225 21.19 8.97 -8.56
N SER A 226 22.40 8.53 -8.25
CA SER A 226 22.99 8.61 -6.90
C SER A 226 23.43 10.05 -6.60
N GLY A 227 23.30 10.49 -5.36
CA GLY A 227 23.73 11.83 -4.96
C GLY A 227 23.19 12.25 -3.61
N LYS A 228 23.52 13.47 -3.21
CA LYS A 228 23.00 14.07 -1.99
C LYS A 228 21.48 14.18 -2.08
N ASN A 229 20.77 13.83 -0.98
CA ASN A 229 19.31 13.85 -0.90
C ASN A 229 18.60 12.93 -1.94
N ARG A 230 19.21 11.77 -2.25
CA ARG A 230 18.69 10.77 -3.17
C ARG A 230 18.65 9.42 -2.48
N TRP A 231 17.46 8.87 -2.33
CA TRP A 231 17.27 7.56 -1.68
C TRP A 231 16.45 6.65 -2.59
N SER A 232 16.98 5.44 -2.79
CA SER A 232 16.31 4.38 -3.56
C SER A 232 16.06 3.16 -2.67
N PHE A 233 14.84 2.65 -2.71
CA PHE A 233 14.38 1.51 -1.92
C PHE A 233 13.87 0.41 -2.86
N GLY A 234 14.15 -0.85 -2.50
CA GLY A 234 13.61 -2.01 -3.21
C GLY A 234 12.31 -2.50 -2.60
N GLY A 235 11.27 -2.64 -3.42
CA GLY A 235 9.98 -3.20 -3.02
C GLY A 235 9.16 -2.33 -2.05
N LEU A 236 7.93 -2.78 -1.78
CA LEU A 236 7.01 -2.14 -0.83
C LEU A 236 6.76 -3.08 0.35
N THR A 237 7.47 -2.87 1.43
CA THR A 237 7.24 -3.54 2.72
C THR A 237 6.53 -2.60 3.69
N ASP A 238 6.09 -3.12 4.83
CA ASP A 238 5.48 -2.28 5.87
C ASP A 238 6.42 -1.15 6.33
N SER A 239 7.75 -1.40 6.34
CA SER A 239 8.74 -0.39 6.69
C SER A 239 8.88 0.75 5.66
N ALA A 240 8.38 0.58 4.42
CA ALA A 240 8.48 1.60 3.39
C ALA A 240 7.85 2.94 3.83
N PHE A 241 6.74 2.90 4.56
CA PHE A 241 6.08 4.10 5.08
C PHE A 241 6.91 4.87 6.11
N GLN A 242 7.85 4.21 6.79
CA GLN A 242 8.68 4.81 7.84
C GLN A 242 9.96 5.48 7.30
N GLN A 243 10.34 5.20 6.04
CA GLN A 243 11.64 5.63 5.50
C GLN A 243 11.76 7.15 5.43
N ILE A 244 10.75 7.84 4.89
CA ILE A 244 10.80 9.30 4.75
C ILE A 244 10.93 9.99 6.11
N PRO A 245 10.06 9.75 7.09
CA PRO A 245 10.18 10.40 8.41
C PRO A 245 11.50 10.11 9.12
N VAL A 246 12.01 8.89 9.01
CA VAL A 246 13.28 8.49 9.66
C VAL A 246 14.46 9.25 9.04
N ILE A 247 14.50 9.36 7.72
CA ILE A 247 15.56 10.08 7.01
C ILE A 247 15.49 11.57 7.31
N GLU A 248 14.30 12.17 7.24
CA GLU A 248 14.12 13.60 7.49
C GLU A 248 14.41 13.97 8.95
N ALA A 249 14.08 13.12 9.92
CA ALA A 249 14.46 13.31 11.32
C ALA A 249 15.98 13.24 11.53
N GLY A 250 16.68 12.36 10.82
CA GLY A 250 18.14 12.25 10.89
C GLY A 250 18.89 13.37 10.15
N ALA A 251 18.26 14.05 9.21
CA ALA A 251 18.85 15.17 8.47
C ALA A 251 18.78 16.50 9.23
N THR A 252 17.97 16.60 10.28
CA THR A 252 17.78 17.79 11.12
C THR A 252 18.62 17.78 12.40
N GLY A 253 19.43 16.77 12.65
CA GLY A 253 20.43 16.66 13.73
C GLY A 253 21.83 16.81 13.15
#